data_e8e640d542d1bd527fee8c4380dabd5c
#
_entry.id   e8e640d542d1bd527fee8c4380dabd5c
#
_cell.length_a   1.000
_cell.length_b   1.000
_cell.length_c   1.000
_cell.angle_alpha   90.00
_cell.angle_beta   90.00
_cell.angle_gamma   90.00
#
_symmetry.space_group_name_H-M   'P 1'
#
loop_
_entity.id
_entity.type
_entity.pdbx_description
1 polymer ?
#
loop_
_entity_poly.entity_id
_entity_poly.type
_entity_poly.pdbx_seq_one_letter_code
_entity_poly.pdbx_strand_id
1 'polypeptide(L)'
;VDDAIIVGENVYRRMRNGEDPREAAWQGTHEVGVVVVFGVFTTMVAFTPMLGLSGVSGKIWPNIPLIVIPTLMFSLVQSKLVLPAHLALLRRSDPARKVWILVRLQRKISLGLERFVIRIYSPFLKFCLRHRYVVLSIFLATLCLTVGLVKGKWIKSMFFPQVEADLVIARYELPRGIPFQSSLEATRKIEKEALKLANSPDMRTRDGKPVIRHMLASAGIQPFITEFAAGGPGSGSNIGEVTMELAPSAERDISSNEIVRRWREQVKSIPSAVELTFIAQAAGGGNAIDLLLVGKDQKELRAAADFLREKLESYIGVIDIADSDRPGKRELIFEGLTAEGRAAGLRLGDVAAQVRRAFYGDEVQRLQRGYDEVKVMVRYPEGERESVENFEQMKLRTPQGNIPLMQVVTARERRGPDTIRRSQRKRAIRITADVDRSVANSNDVVKRFKSEALSELAGRFQGVEYRFEGEQSDQAESVRQIGIGFLFALIAMYVLMAIPLRSYLQPVIIMSVIPFGIVGSVFGHIVMGTELSIMSMCGFV
;
A
#
# COMPACT_ATOMS: atom_id res chain seq x y z
N VAL A 1 -25.36 18.38 9.41
CA VAL A 1 -26.49 18.14 10.36
C VAL A 1 -26.33 19.06 11.56
N ASP A 2 -25.14 19.17 12.17
CA ASP A 2 -24.91 19.95 13.40
C ASP A 2 -25.22 21.44 13.22
N ASP A 3 -24.82 22.02 12.10
CA ASP A 3 -25.13 23.43 11.76
C ASP A 3 -26.63 23.67 11.66
N ALA A 4 -27.36 22.71 11.08
CA ALA A 4 -28.82 22.79 10.95
C ALA A 4 -29.50 22.64 12.31
N ILE A 5 -28.96 21.83 13.23
CA ILE A 5 -29.47 21.68 14.58
C ILE A 5 -29.32 22.97 15.37
N ILE A 6 -28.16 23.63 15.31
CA ILE A 6 -27.91 24.91 16.02
C ILE A 6 -28.90 25.99 15.55
N VAL A 7 -29.06 26.13 14.24
CA VAL A 7 -30.01 27.10 13.67
C VAL A 7 -31.44 26.71 14.05
N GLY A 8 -31.82 25.44 13.90
CA GLY A 8 -33.15 24.94 14.21
C GLY A 8 -33.55 25.10 15.67
N GLU A 9 -32.61 24.81 16.57
CA GLU A 9 -32.81 24.98 18.02
C GLU A 9 -33.03 26.44 18.40
N ASN A 10 -32.20 27.33 17.87
CA ASN A 10 -32.34 28.77 18.17
C ASN A 10 -33.66 29.34 17.63
N VAL A 11 -34.05 29.00 16.42
CA VAL A 11 -35.35 29.36 15.85
C VAL A 11 -36.50 28.80 16.69
N TYR A 12 -36.45 27.52 17.03
CA TYR A 12 -37.46 26.85 17.85
C TYR A 12 -37.59 27.48 19.24
N ARG A 13 -36.46 27.84 19.89
CA ARG A 13 -36.45 28.55 21.18
C ARG A 13 -37.19 29.88 21.10
N ARG A 14 -36.96 30.68 20.06
CA ARG A 14 -37.64 31.95 19.82
C ARG A 14 -39.14 31.76 19.56
N MET A 15 -39.51 30.80 18.72
CA MET A 15 -40.93 30.47 18.51
C MET A 15 -41.64 30.04 19.78
N ARG A 16 -40.98 29.29 20.67
CA ARG A 16 -41.50 28.88 21.96
C ARG A 16 -41.70 30.07 22.92
N ASN A 17 -40.88 31.13 22.79
CA ASN A 17 -41.02 32.39 23.52
C ASN A 17 -42.13 33.32 22.97
N GLY A 18 -42.85 32.87 21.91
CA GLY A 18 -44.02 33.59 21.39
C GLY A 18 -43.75 34.46 20.17
N GLU A 19 -42.55 34.48 19.63
CA GLU A 19 -42.24 35.22 18.39
C GLU A 19 -42.96 34.60 17.17
N ASP A 20 -43.26 35.45 16.17
CA ASP A 20 -43.82 34.96 14.90
C ASP A 20 -42.84 34.04 14.18
N PRO A 21 -43.28 32.91 13.57
CA PRO A 21 -42.41 31.94 12.92
C PRO A 21 -41.46 32.57 11.88
N ARG A 22 -41.89 33.52 11.12
CA ARG A 22 -41.04 34.22 10.12
C ARG A 22 -39.96 35.06 10.79
N GLU A 23 -40.32 35.83 11.80
CA GLU A 23 -39.39 36.67 12.56
C GLU A 23 -38.41 35.78 13.37
N ALA A 24 -38.90 34.77 14.03
CA ALA A 24 -38.08 33.78 14.75
C ALA A 24 -37.06 33.09 13.83
N ALA A 25 -37.47 32.70 12.61
CA ALA A 25 -36.59 32.10 11.61
C ALA A 25 -35.49 33.06 11.15
N TRP A 26 -35.84 34.31 10.87
CA TRP A 26 -34.89 35.36 10.46
C TRP A 26 -33.89 35.68 11.59
N GLN A 27 -34.38 36.13 12.71
CA GLN A 27 -33.53 36.57 13.82
C GLN A 27 -32.77 35.42 14.45
N GLY A 28 -33.40 34.23 14.59
CA GLY A 28 -32.76 33.04 15.13
C GLY A 28 -31.59 32.55 14.28
N THR A 29 -31.71 32.61 12.95
CA THR A 29 -30.62 32.29 12.03
C THR A 29 -29.51 33.31 12.03
N HIS A 30 -29.87 34.61 12.11
CA HIS A 30 -28.90 35.71 12.12
C HIS A 30 -28.03 35.67 13.38
N GLU A 31 -28.62 35.41 14.53
CA GLU A 31 -27.96 35.40 15.84
C GLU A 31 -26.81 34.34 15.91
N VAL A 32 -27.05 33.13 15.41
CA VAL A 32 -26.04 32.08 15.41
C VAL A 32 -25.21 32.04 14.12
N GLY A 33 -25.53 32.91 13.18
CA GLY A 33 -25.03 32.91 11.81
C GLY A 33 -23.52 32.92 11.69
N VAL A 34 -22.89 33.84 12.41
CA VAL A 34 -21.45 34.02 12.35
C VAL A 34 -20.73 32.78 12.91
N VAL A 35 -21.17 32.29 14.05
CA VAL A 35 -20.54 31.11 14.71
C VAL A 35 -20.60 29.88 13.82
N VAL A 36 -21.75 29.60 13.19
CA VAL A 36 -21.95 28.49 12.27
C VAL A 36 -21.02 28.62 11.06
N VAL A 37 -20.94 29.79 10.41
CA VAL A 37 -20.07 30.01 9.25
C VAL A 37 -18.60 29.73 9.57
N PHE A 38 -18.11 30.34 10.66
CA PHE A 38 -16.71 30.14 11.06
C PHE A 38 -16.44 28.71 11.55
N GLY A 39 -17.42 28.04 12.19
CA GLY A 39 -17.33 26.64 12.56
C GLY A 39 -17.12 25.73 11.35
N VAL A 40 -17.92 25.94 10.30
CA VAL A 40 -17.76 25.19 9.04
C VAL A 40 -16.40 25.47 8.38
N PHE A 41 -15.96 26.73 8.35
CA PHE A 41 -14.65 27.05 7.78
C PHE A 41 -13.49 26.44 8.57
N THR A 42 -13.58 26.35 9.91
CA THR A 42 -12.56 25.63 10.71
C THR A 42 -12.49 24.16 10.34
N THR A 43 -13.63 23.51 10.13
CA THR A 43 -13.68 22.11 9.68
C THR A 43 -13.09 21.95 8.27
N MET A 44 -13.42 22.85 7.32
CA MET A 44 -12.82 22.81 5.98
C MET A 44 -11.29 22.95 6.03
N VAL A 45 -10.78 23.87 6.84
CA VAL A 45 -9.34 24.09 7.03
C VAL A 45 -8.68 22.87 7.65
N ALA A 46 -9.35 22.17 8.57
CA ALA A 46 -8.83 20.96 9.19
C ALA A 46 -8.59 19.82 8.18
N PHE A 47 -9.40 19.73 7.11
CA PHE A 47 -9.21 18.75 6.03
C PHE A 47 -8.18 19.18 4.97
N THR A 48 -7.79 20.45 4.90
CA THR A 48 -6.88 20.97 3.86
C THR A 48 -5.50 20.29 3.82
N PRO A 49 -4.86 19.88 4.94
CA PRO A 49 -3.56 19.21 4.92
C PRO A 49 -3.52 17.94 4.06
N MET A 50 -4.64 17.23 3.93
CA MET A 50 -4.73 16.01 3.14
C MET A 50 -4.65 16.26 1.63
N LEU A 51 -4.95 17.49 1.16
CA LEU A 51 -4.81 17.86 -0.26
C LEU A 51 -3.35 17.99 -0.69
N GLY A 52 -2.43 18.22 0.24
CA GLY A 52 -1.01 18.43 -0.02
C GLY A 52 -0.17 17.15 -0.04
N LEU A 53 -0.78 15.97 0.06
CA LEU A 53 -0.06 14.69 0.06
C LEU A 53 0.46 14.35 -1.34
N SER A 54 1.65 13.73 -1.39
CA SER A 54 2.31 13.26 -2.61
C SER A 54 2.43 11.73 -2.64
N GLY A 55 2.93 11.18 -3.75
CA GLY A 55 3.12 9.74 -3.92
C GLY A 55 1.82 8.95 -4.02
N VAL A 56 1.81 7.71 -3.55
CA VAL A 56 0.64 6.83 -3.51
C VAL A 56 -0.44 7.41 -2.60
N SER A 57 -0.04 7.92 -1.44
CA SER A 57 -0.94 8.61 -0.49
C SER A 57 -1.64 9.80 -1.15
N GLY A 58 -0.95 10.57 -1.99
CA GLY A 58 -1.50 11.70 -2.73
C GLY A 58 -2.53 11.35 -3.80
N LYS A 59 -2.63 10.10 -4.22
CA LYS A 59 -3.69 9.63 -5.15
C LYS A 59 -4.98 9.21 -4.43
N ILE A 60 -4.89 8.79 -3.19
CA ILE A 60 -6.01 8.22 -2.43
C ILE A 60 -6.65 9.27 -1.50
N TRP A 61 -5.84 9.89 -0.65
CA TRP A 61 -6.31 10.73 0.45
C TRP A 61 -6.96 12.05 0.04
N PRO A 62 -6.53 12.76 -1.01
CA PRO A 62 -7.18 14.00 -1.45
C PRO A 62 -8.64 13.84 -1.85
N ASN A 63 -9.08 12.62 -2.18
CA ASN A 63 -10.50 12.36 -2.52
C ASN A 63 -11.43 12.67 -1.34
N ILE A 64 -10.98 12.49 -0.09
CA ILE A 64 -11.78 12.78 1.10
C ILE A 64 -12.09 14.29 1.18
N PRO A 65 -11.11 15.21 1.28
CA PRO A 65 -11.39 16.64 1.34
C PRO A 65 -12.05 17.18 0.07
N LEU A 66 -11.75 16.63 -1.11
CA LEU A 66 -12.42 17.02 -2.37
C LEU A 66 -13.93 16.79 -2.36
N ILE A 67 -14.41 15.83 -1.57
CA ILE A 67 -15.85 15.57 -1.39
C ILE A 67 -16.37 16.33 -0.16
N VAL A 68 -15.64 16.29 0.96
CA VAL A 68 -16.09 16.86 2.23
C VAL A 68 -16.20 18.38 2.16
N ILE A 69 -15.20 19.07 1.60
CA ILE A 69 -15.20 20.55 1.53
C ILE A 69 -16.40 21.10 0.74
N PRO A 70 -16.69 20.65 -0.51
CA PRO A 70 -17.89 21.08 -1.21
C PRO A 70 -19.18 20.71 -0.48
N THR A 71 -19.25 19.52 0.13
CA THR A 71 -20.42 19.10 0.92
C THR A 71 -20.67 20.05 2.08
N LEU A 72 -19.63 20.45 2.80
CA LEU A 72 -19.74 21.45 3.89
C LEU A 72 -20.16 22.82 3.37
N MET A 73 -19.67 23.25 2.19
CA MET A 73 -20.12 24.50 1.56
C MET A 73 -21.62 24.46 1.24
N PHE A 74 -22.10 23.36 0.65
CA PHE A 74 -23.54 23.20 0.37
C PHE A 74 -24.35 23.08 1.67
N SER A 75 -23.84 22.42 2.71
CA SER A 75 -24.46 22.38 4.05
C SER A 75 -24.62 23.77 4.62
N LEU A 76 -23.63 24.64 4.45
CA LEU A 76 -23.70 26.02 4.90
C LEU A 76 -24.81 26.80 4.16
N VAL A 77 -24.91 26.66 2.83
CA VAL A 77 -25.99 27.26 2.04
C VAL A 77 -27.35 26.75 2.52
N GLN A 78 -27.47 25.43 2.73
CA GLN A 78 -28.71 24.82 3.19
C GLN A 78 -29.12 25.32 4.58
N SER A 79 -28.20 25.36 5.54
CA SER A 79 -28.48 25.79 6.92
C SER A 79 -28.80 27.28 7.03
N LYS A 80 -28.28 28.10 6.12
CA LYS A 80 -28.45 29.57 6.15
C LYS A 80 -29.63 30.10 5.33
N LEU A 81 -29.96 29.43 4.22
CA LEU A 81 -30.98 29.91 3.29
C LEU A 81 -32.21 29.00 3.27
N VAL A 82 -32.00 27.70 3.10
CA VAL A 82 -33.11 26.76 2.88
C VAL A 82 -33.81 26.42 4.19
N LEU A 83 -33.05 26.10 5.23
CA LEU A 83 -33.61 25.71 6.54
C LEU A 83 -34.46 26.82 7.17
N PRO A 84 -34.01 28.10 7.27
CA PRO A 84 -34.84 29.16 7.79
C PRO A 84 -36.14 29.39 7.00
N ALA A 85 -36.09 29.25 5.67
CA ALA A 85 -37.28 29.33 4.83
C ALA A 85 -38.29 28.22 5.17
N HIS A 86 -37.84 26.99 5.39
CA HIS A 86 -38.70 25.88 5.82
C HIS A 86 -39.26 26.10 7.24
N LEU A 87 -38.42 26.58 8.18
CA LEU A 87 -38.83 26.85 9.55
C LEU A 87 -39.86 28.00 9.64
N ALA A 88 -39.77 28.98 8.76
CA ALA A 88 -40.73 30.09 8.68
C ALA A 88 -42.14 29.63 8.25
N LEU A 89 -42.26 28.44 7.63
CA LEU A 89 -43.55 27.83 7.23
C LEU A 89 -44.18 26.99 8.35
N LEU A 90 -43.48 26.79 9.47
CA LEU A 90 -44.00 26.03 10.61
C LEU A 90 -45.19 26.79 11.23
N ARG A 91 -46.30 26.10 11.44
CA ARG A 91 -47.46 26.63 12.18
C ARG A 91 -47.19 26.54 13.67
N ARG A 92 -47.66 27.55 14.42
CA ARG A 92 -47.67 27.48 15.90
C ARG A 92 -48.40 26.21 16.33
N SER A 93 -47.76 25.43 17.20
CA SER A 93 -48.39 24.22 17.75
C SER A 93 -49.57 24.61 18.64
N ASP A 94 -50.75 24.19 18.24
CA ASP A 94 -51.97 24.35 19.09
C ASP A 94 -51.92 23.29 20.21
N PRO A 95 -51.89 23.74 21.51
CA PRO A 95 -51.84 22.81 22.63
C PRO A 95 -53.06 21.88 22.75
N ALA A 96 -54.19 22.25 22.08
CA ALA A 96 -55.47 21.52 22.17
C ALA A 96 -55.59 20.36 21.18
N ARG A 97 -54.63 20.16 20.24
CA ARG A 97 -54.70 19.13 19.21
C ARG A 97 -54.41 17.74 19.76
N LYS A 98 -55.31 16.74 19.47
CA LYS A 98 -55.10 15.34 19.85
C LYS A 98 -53.73 14.86 19.39
N VAL A 99 -52.88 14.49 20.36
CA VAL A 99 -51.48 14.12 20.14
C VAL A 99 -51.41 12.66 19.70
N TRP A 100 -50.86 12.42 18.51
CA TRP A 100 -50.64 11.10 17.94
C TRP A 100 -49.64 10.28 18.78
N ILE A 101 -49.71 8.96 18.74
CA ILE A 101 -48.89 8.04 19.58
C ILE A 101 -47.39 8.35 19.48
N LEU A 102 -46.90 8.64 18.30
CA LEU A 102 -45.51 9.01 18.06
C LEU A 102 -45.08 10.29 18.79
N VAL A 103 -45.96 11.30 18.86
CA VAL A 103 -45.66 12.56 19.56
C VAL A 103 -45.70 12.34 21.09
N ARG A 104 -46.50 11.39 21.58
CA ARG A 104 -46.45 10.98 23.02
C ARG A 104 -45.15 10.30 23.38
N LEU A 105 -44.63 9.42 22.49
CA LEU A 105 -43.32 8.77 22.65
C LEU A 105 -42.19 9.79 22.65
N GLN A 106 -42.17 10.68 21.65
CA GLN A 106 -41.22 11.79 21.55
C GLN A 106 -41.22 12.66 22.81
N ARG A 107 -42.42 13.01 23.32
CA ARG A 107 -42.58 13.80 24.57
C ARG A 107 -42.06 13.05 25.79
N LYS A 108 -42.26 11.72 25.88
CA LYS A 108 -41.70 10.90 26.97
C LYS A 108 -40.15 10.89 26.91
N ILE A 109 -39.58 10.73 25.72
CA ILE A 109 -38.12 10.75 25.52
C ILE A 109 -37.58 12.13 25.88
N SER A 110 -38.18 13.21 25.39
CA SER A 110 -37.78 14.60 25.69
C SER A 110 -37.82 14.89 27.18
N LEU A 111 -38.91 14.52 27.87
CA LEU A 111 -39.02 14.68 29.32
C LEU A 111 -38.03 13.79 30.10
N GLY A 112 -37.74 12.61 29.58
CA GLY A 112 -36.70 11.73 30.13
C GLY A 112 -35.32 12.36 30.05
N LEU A 113 -34.97 12.93 28.87
CA LEU A 113 -33.73 13.65 28.64
C LEU A 113 -33.62 14.89 29.52
N GLU A 114 -34.68 15.67 29.64
CA GLU A 114 -34.71 16.86 30.49
C GLU A 114 -34.49 16.50 31.98
N ARG A 115 -35.11 15.42 32.46
CA ARG A 115 -34.89 14.90 33.83
C ARG A 115 -33.46 14.44 34.02
N PHE A 116 -32.87 13.75 33.02
CA PHE A 116 -31.48 13.33 33.07
C PHE A 116 -30.54 14.55 33.17
N VAL A 117 -30.76 15.57 32.31
CA VAL A 117 -29.95 16.79 32.31
C VAL A 117 -30.05 17.50 33.66
N ILE A 118 -31.27 17.67 34.24
CA ILE A 118 -31.46 18.40 35.49
C ILE A 118 -30.95 17.59 36.69
N ARG A 119 -31.22 16.27 36.74
CA ARG A 119 -30.97 15.47 37.96
C ARG A 119 -29.57 14.86 38.00
N ILE A 120 -28.96 14.59 36.84
CA ILE A 120 -27.67 13.87 36.75
C ILE A 120 -26.60 14.79 36.16
N TYR A 121 -26.83 15.31 34.99
CA TYR A 121 -25.80 16.06 34.26
C TYR A 121 -25.46 17.41 34.93
N SER A 122 -26.48 18.20 35.29
CA SER A 122 -26.27 19.52 35.90
C SER A 122 -25.55 19.45 37.27
N PRO A 123 -25.91 18.54 38.21
CA PRO A 123 -25.15 18.38 39.44
C PRO A 123 -23.71 17.90 39.19
N PHE A 124 -23.51 16.96 38.25
CA PHE A 124 -22.19 16.49 37.88
C PHE A 124 -21.34 17.63 37.31
N LEU A 125 -21.89 18.41 36.39
CA LEU A 125 -21.19 19.57 35.82
C LEU A 125 -20.81 20.60 36.90
N LYS A 126 -21.73 20.90 37.83
CA LYS A 126 -21.45 21.79 38.98
C LYS A 126 -20.33 21.23 39.87
N PHE A 127 -20.30 19.94 40.09
CA PHE A 127 -19.21 19.27 40.81
C PHE A 127 -17.86 19.42 40.06
N CYS A 128 -17.84 19.17 38.76
CA CYS A 128 -16.64 19.34 37.91
C CYS A 128 -16.13 20.79 37.93
N LEU A 129 -17.01 21.77 37.80
CA LEU A 129 -16.64 23.19 37.85
C LEU A 129 -16.11 23.60 39.24
N ARG A 130 -16.73 23.09 40.33
CA ARG A 130 -16.26 23.33 41.70
C ARG A 130 -14.85 22.74 41.92
N HIS A 131 -14.58 21.56 41.37
CA HIS A 131 -13.31 20.86 41.50
C HIS A 131 -12.49 20.90 40.22
N ARG A 132 -12.49 22.06 39.51
CA ARG A 132 -11.89 22.21 38.17
C ARG A 132 -10.44 21.75 38.07
N TYR A 133 -9.63 21.94 39.10
CA TYR A 133 -8.22 21.50 39.09
C TYR A 133 -8.09 19.98 39.17
N VAL A 134 -8.94 19.32 39.95
CA VAL A 134 -8.97 17.84 40.02
C VAL A 134 -9.38 17.25 38.67
N VAL A 135 -10.42 17.82 38.05
CA VAL A 135 -10.89 17.39 36.72
C VAL A 135 -9.79 17.59 35.68
N LEU A 136 -9.13 18.75 35.67
CA LEU A 136 -8.03 19.03 34.76
C LEU A 136 -6.86 18.05 34.97
N SER A 137 -6.52 17.74 36.25
CA SER A 137 -5.46 16.77 36.57
C SER A 137 -5.81 15.36 36.11
N ILE A 138 -7.07 14.94 36.23
CA ILE A 138 -7.55 13.63 35.71
C ILE A 138 -7.41 13.59 34.18
N PHE A 139 -7.83 14.64 33.47
CA PHE A 139 -7.69 14.72 32.02
C PHE A 139 -6.22 14.67 31.60
N LEU A 140 -5.35 15.43 32.27
CA LEU A 140 -3.92 15.42 31.97
C LEU A 140 -3.29 14.04 32.25
N ALA A 141 -3.66 13.41 33.34
CA ALA A 141 -3.21 12.05 33.67
C ALA A 141 -3.67 11.03 32.60
N THR A 142 -4.93 11.14 32.14
CA THR A 142 -5.47 10.28 31.08
C THR A 142 -4.73 10.52 29.76
N LEU A 143 -4.42 11.76 29.41
CA LEU A 143 -3.62 12.09 28.24
C LEU A 143 -2.20 11.50 28.33
N CYS A 144 -1.53 11.66 29.49
CA CYS A 144 -0.22 11.06 29.73
C CYS A 144 -0.25 9.53 29.64
N LEU A 145 -1.30 8.92 30.21
CA LEU A 145 -1.52 7.47 30.11
C LEU A 145 -1.70 7.03 28.66
N THR A 146 -2.51 7.75 27.89
CA THR A 146 -2.73 7.48 26.45
C THR A 146 -1.44 7.55 25.65
N VAL A 147 -0.63 8.59 25.87
CA VAL A 147 0.69 8.72 25.24
C VAL A 147 1.61 7.59 25.68
N GLY A 148 1.54 7.18 26.96
CA GLY A 148 2.29 6.04 27.49
C GLY A 148 1.88 4.72 26.82
N LEU A 149 0.59 4.47 26.63
CA LEU A 149 0.07 3.27 25.95
C LEU A 149 0.51 3.20 24.49
N VAL A 150 0.45 4.32 23.76
CA VAL A 150 0.91 4.39 22.36
C VAL A 150 2.43 4.20 22.28
N LYS A 151 3.22 4.90 23.10
CA LYS A 151 4.70 4.76 23.13
C LYS A 151 5.14 3.39 23.66
N GLY A 152 4.39 2.82 24.60
CA GLY A 152 4.64 1.48 25.16
C GLY A 152 4.23 0.34 24.22
N LYS A 153 3.73 0.66 23.00
CA LYS A 153 3.33 -0.32 21.97
C LYS A 153 2.21 -1.28 22.40
N TRP A 154 1.40 -0.89 23.37
CA TRP A 154 0.19 -1.63 23.75
C TRP A 154 -0.84 -1.61 22.62
N ILE A 155 -0.77 -0.58 21.77
CA ILE A 155 -1.59 -0.48 20.57
C ILE A 155 -0.64 -0.58 19.38
N LYS A 156 -0.90 -1.56 18.54
CA LYS A 156 -0.17 -1.72 17.28
C LYS A 156 -0.50 -0.55 16.36
N SER A 157 0.51 0.03 15.75
CA SER A 157 0.35 1.06 14.74
C SER A 157 0.82 0.55 13.39
N MET A 158 0.03 0.78 12.36
CA MET A 158 0.39 0.48 10.98
C MET A 158 0.05 1.66 10.07
N PHE A 159 0.80 1.79 8.99
CA PHE A 159 0.58 2.90 8.06
C PHE A 159 -0.70 2.71 7.27
N PHE A 160 -0.81 1.62 6.52
CA PHE A 160 -2.04 1.23 5.85
C PHE A 160 -2.75 0.12 6.61
N PRO A 161 -4.07 0.25 6.86
CA PRO A 161 -4.86 -0.85 7.39
C PRO A 161 -4.84 -2.01 6.41
N GLN A 162 -4.76 -3.23 6.93
CA GLN A 162 -4.91 -4.41 6.08
C GLN A 162 -6.35 -4.48 5.57
N VAL A 163 -6.50 -4.26 4.28
CA VAL A 163 -7.77 -4.51 3.61
C VAL A 163 -7.75 -5.95 3.14
N GLU A 164 -8.75 -6.73 3.57
CA GLU A 164 -8.92 -8.10 3.10
C GLU A 164 -9.00 -8.13 1.58
N ALA A 165 -8.16 -8.96 0.97
CA ALA A 165 -8.12 -9.11 -0.47
C ALA A 165 -9.10 -10.18 -0.93
N ASP A 166 -9.76 -9.94 -2.04
CA ASP A 166 -10.55 -10.95 -2.75
C ASP A 166 -9.69 -11.71 -3.79
N LEU A 167 -8.43 -11.29 -3.98
CA LEU A 167 -7.45 -11.98 -4.81
C LEU A 167 -6.24 -12.36 -3.97
N VAL A 168 -5.78 -13.59 -4.09
CA VAL A 168 -4.52 -14.11 -3.56
C VAL A 168 -3.66 -14.61 -4.70
N ILE A 169 -2.40 -14.21 -4.69
CA ILE A 169 -1.48 -14.42 -5.80
C ILE A 169 -0.22 -15.09 -5.31
N ALA A 170 0.18 -16.19 -5.97
CA ALA A 170 1.51 -16.75 -5.85
C ALA A 170 2.25 -16.54 -7.15
N ARG A 171 3.36 -15.87 -7.13
CA ARG A 171 4.23 -15.68 -8.29
C ARG A 171 5.63 -16.16 -8.02
N TYR A 172 6.26 -16.61 -9.08
CA TYR A 172 7.63 -17.11 -9.01
C TYR A 172 8.47 -16.58 -10.18
N GLU A 173 9.77 -16.55 -9.96
CA GLU A 173 10.78 -16.34 -10.97
C GLU A 173 11.85 -17.42 -10.88
N LEU A 174 12.09 -18.11 -11.99
CA LEU A 174 13.18 -19.06 -12.17
C LEU A 174 14.40 -18.38 -12.80
N PRO A 175 15.60 -18.97 -12.74
CA PRO A 175 16.78 -18.42 -13.41
C PRO A 175 16.54 -18.22 -14.90
N ARG A 176 17.06 -17.16 -15.46
CA ARG A 176 16.96 -16.91 -16.91
C ARG A 176 17.69 -17.97 -17.72
N GLY A 177 17.10 -18.36 -18.83
CA GLY A 177 17.63 -19.39 -19.72
C GLY A 177 17.14 -20.81 -19.40
N ILE A 178 16.27 -20.97 -18.39
CA ILE A 178 15.58 -22.24 -18.13
C ILE A 178 14.56 -22.53 -19.23
N PRO A 179 14.39 -23.81 -19.64
CA PRO A 179 13.33 -24.21 -20.56
C PRO A 179 11.94 -23.84 -20.03
N PHE A 180 11.03 -23.45 -20.93
CA PHE A 180 9.64 -23.13 -20.57
C PHE A 180 8.93 -24.26 -19.84
N GLN A 181 9.29 -25.51 -20.15
CA GLN A 181 8.75 -26.69 -19.47
C GLN A 181 8.96 -26.65 -17.95
N SER A 182 10.12 -26.17 -17.48
CA SER A 182 10.39 -26.03 -16.04
C SER A 182 9.46 -25.01 -15.38
N SER A 183 9.14 -23.92 -16.09
CA SER A 183 8.16 -22.94 -15.60
C SER A 183 6.75 -23.53 -15.56
N LEU A 184 6.37 -24.30 -16.55
CA LEU A 184 5.08 -25.00 -16.57
C LEU A 184 4.96 -26.00 -15.41
N GLU A 185 6.02 -26.74 -15.10
CA GLU A 185 6.07 -27.65 -13.95
C GLU A 185 5.96 -26.92 -12.62
N ALA A 186 6.64 -25.77 -12.48
CA ALA A 186 6.54 -24.92 -11.31
C ALA A 186 5.11 -24.38 -11.13
N THR A 187 4.50 -23.88 -12.20
CA THR A 187 3.10 -23.43 -12.19
C THR A 187 2.16 -24.54 -11.74
N ARG A 188 2.28 -25.74 -12.35
CA ARG A 188 1.46 -26.92 -12.02
C ARG A 188 1.63 -27.37 -10.57
N LYS A 189 2.84 -27.24 -10.01
CA LYS A 189 3.09 -27.55 -8.60
C LYS A 189 2.33 -26.58 -7.69
N ILE A 190 2.42 -25.29 -7.95
CA ILE A 190 1.72 -24.26 -7.16
C ILE A 190 0.20 -24.43 -7.27
N GLU A 191 -0.31 -24.64 -8.48
CA GLU A 191 -1.73 -24.89 -8.76
C GLU A 191 -2.25 -26.14 -8.03
N LYS A 192 -1.49 -27.24 -8.08
CA LYS A 192 -1.86 -28.49 -7.39
C LYS A 192 -2.03 -28.30 -5.89
N GLU A 193 -1.13 -27.56 -5.25
CA GLU A 193 -1.23 -27.26 -3.82
C GLU A 193 -2.39 -26.29 -3.53
N ALA A 194 -2.66 -25.35 -4.42
CA ALA A 194 -3.84 -24.47 -4.34
C ALA A 194 -5.16 -25.26 -4.43
N LEU A 195 -5.24 -26.24 -5.33
CA LEU A 195 -6.41 -27.10 -5.47
C LEU A 195 -6.63 -28.00 -4.24
N LYS A 196 -5.55 -28.49 -3.61
CA LYS A 196 -5.66 -29.22 -2.34
C LYS A 196 -6.23 -28.32 -1.23
N LEU A 197 -5.74 -27.07 -1.15
CA LEU A 197 -6.25 -26.08 -0.21
C LEU A 197 -7.72 -25.79 -0.45
N ALA A 198 -8.13 -25.60 -1.71
CA ALA A 198 -9.51 -25.32 -2.09
C ALA A 198 -10.49 -26.44 -1.68
N ASN A 199 -10.02 -27.69 -1.66
CA ASN A 199 -10.80 -28.86 -1.29
C ASN A 199 -10.81 -29.13 0.24
N SER A 200 -10.13 -28.33 1.05
CA SER A 200 -10.12 -28.48 2.50
C SER A 200 -11.51 -28.18 3.11
N PRO A 201 -11.95 -28.91 4.13
CA PRO A 201 -13.30 -28.76 4.70
C PRO A 201 -13.60 -27.36 5.23
N ASP A 202 -12.58 -26.65 5.70
CA ASP A 202 -12.64 -25.30 6.25
C ASP A 202 -12.63 -24.17 5.19
N MET A 203 -12.45 -24.54 3.90
CA MET A 203 -12.56 -23.59 2.76
C MET A 203 -13.99 -23.47 2.25
N ARG A 204 -14.92 -23.25 3.20
CA ARG A 204 -16.34 -23.00 2.91
C ARG A 204 -16.78 -21.68 3.49
N THR A 205 -17.63 -20.96 2.77
CA THR A 205 -18.31 -19.76 3.25
C THR A 205 -19.37 -20.14 4.28
N ARG A 206 -19.94 -19.15 4.99
CA ARG A 206 -21.06 -19.35 5.92
C ARG A 206 -22.27 -20.03 5.27
N ASP A 207 -22.45 -19.85 3.99
CA ASP A 207 -23.52 -20.46 3.18
C ASP A 207 -23.11 -21.84 2.60
N GLY A 208 -21.97 -22.41 2.97
CA GLY A 208 -21.49 -23.69 2.49
C GLY A 208 -20.89 -23.69 1.08
N LYS A 209 -20.78 -22.53 0.41
CA LYS A 209 -20.15 -22.38 -0.91
C LYS A 209 -18.61 -22.40 -0.78
N PRO A 210 -17.87 -22.70 -1.87
CA PRO A 210 -16.41 -22.63 -1.83
C PRO A 210 -15.90 -21.21 -1.54
N VAL A 211 -14.88 -21.10 -0.68
CA VAL A 211 -14.18 -19.81 -0.45
C VAL A 211 -13.38 -19.41 -1.67
N ILE A 212 -12.72 -20.36 -2.36
CA ILE A 212 -12.00 -20.12 -3.62
C ILE A 212 -13.00 -20.31 -4.76
N ARG A 213 -13.33 -19.22 -5.47
CA ARG A 213 -14.32 -19.20 -6.55
C ARG A 213 -13.73 -19.56 -7.89
N HIS A 214 -12.62 -18.91 -8.21
CA HIS A 214 -11.91 -19.10 -9.48
C HIS A 214 -10.41 -19.19 -9.24
N MET A 215 -9.73 -19.86 -10.17
CA MET A 215 -8.27 -19.97 -10.16
C MET A 215 -7.75 -19.78 -11.58
N LEU A 216 -6.68 -19.00 -11.71
CA LEU A 216 -5.95 -18.80 -12.95
C LEU A 216 -4.49 -19.16 -12.74
N ALA A 217 -3.99 -20.11 -13.52
CA ALA A 217 -2.58 -20.50 -13.53
C ALA A 217 -1.93 -20.07 -14.86
N SER A 218 -0.89 -19.27 -14.80
CA SER A 218 -0.20 -18.68 -15.94
C SER A 218 1.28 -19.01 -15.90
N ALA A 219 1.81 -19.60 -16.96
CA ALA A 219 3.25 -19.80 -17.18
C ALA A 219 3.71 -18.88 -18.31
N GLY A 220 4.86 -18.23 -18.14
CA GLY A 220 5.41 -17.31 -19.12
C GLY A 220 4.90 -15.87 -19.02
N ILE A 221 3.92 -15.61 -18.17
CA ILE A 221 3.35 -14.29 -17.92
C ILE A 221 2.86 -14.16 -16.48
N GLN A 222 2.90 -12.94 -15.95
CA GLN A 222 2.35 -12.56 -14.64
C GLN A 222 1.27 -11.48 -14.86
N PRO A 223 -0.01 -11.86 -15.08
CA PRO A 223 -1.06 -10.94 -15.50
C PRO A 223 -1.54 -9.99 -14.41
N PHE A 224 -1.47 -10.40 -13.12
CA PHE A 224 -1.97 -9.60 -12.00
C PHE A 224 -0.85 -8.84 -11.28
N ILE A 225 0.16 -8.36 -12.00
CA ILE A 225 1.08 -7.37 -11.43
C ILE A 225 0.26 -6.12 -11.12
N THR A 226 0.14 -5.81 -9.83
CA THR A 226 -0.51 -4.58 -9.39
C THR A 226 0.23 -3.36 -9.97
N GLU A 227 -0.51 -2.29 -10.30
CA GLU A 227 0.03 -1.01 -10.82
C GLU A 227 1.17 -0.39 -9.98
N PHE A 228 1.37 -0.89 -8.77
CA PHE A 228 2.42 -0.47 -7.83
C PHE A 228 3.77 -1.17 -8.06
N ALA A 229 3.82 -2.24 -8.85
CA ALA A 229 5.08 -2.83 -9.27
C ALA A 229 5.58 -2.07 -10.52
N ALA A 230 6.61 -1.25 -10.33
CA ALA A 230 7.24 -0.52 -11.44
C ALA A 230 7.77 -1.51 -12.50
N GLY A 231 7.02 -1.76 -13.58
CA GLY A 231 7.50 -2.63 -14.64
C GLY A 231 6.48 -3.20 -15.62
N GLY A 232 5.18 -3.03 -15.37
CA GLY A 232 4.15 -3.65 -16.22
C GLY A 232 4.06 -5.18 -16.10
N PRO A 233 3.16 -5.86 -16.82
CA PRO A 233 3.03 -7.31 -16.76
C PRO A 233 4.35 -7.96 -17.20
N GLY A 234 4.94 -8.75 -16.31
CA GLY A 234 6.15 -9.52 -16.61
C GLY A 234 5.85 -10.58 -17.67
N SER A 235 6.72 -10.69 -18.68
CA SER A 235 6.67 -11.77 -19.65
C SER A 235 8.06 -12.39 -19.82
N GLY A 236 8.13 -13.71 -19.88
CA GLY A 236 9.39 -14.43 -20.01
C GLY A 236 9.22 -15.92 -19.74
N SER A 237 10.02 -16.76 -20.40
CA SER A 237 9.94 -18.22 -20.24
C SER A 237 10.23 -18.72 -18.82
N ASN A 238 10.74 -17.88 -17.94
CA ASN A 238 11.19 -18.22 -16.59
C ASN A 238 10.27 -17.70 -15.46
N ILE A 239 9.13 -17.12 -15.79
CA ILE A 239 8.18 -16.56 -14.81
C ILE A 239 6.82 -17.21 -14.90
N GLY A 240 6.06 -17.14 -13.82
CA GLY A 240 4.66 -17.54 -13.82
C GLY A 240 3.93 -17.07 -12.57
N GLU A 241 2.63 -17.26 -12.58
CA GLU A 241 1.73 -16.79 -11.54
C GLU A 241 0.53 -17.71 -11.40
N VAL A 242 0.11 -17.96 -10.18
CA VAL A 242 -1.18 -18.62 -9.89
C VAL A 242 -1.98 -17.67 -9.02
N THR A 243 -3.17 -17.32 -9.47
CA THR A 243 -4.08 -16.40 -8.79
C THR A 243 -5.35 -17.12 -8.39
N MET A 244 -5.80 -16.92 -7.16
CA MET A 244 -7.08 -17.40 -6.66
C MET A 244 -8.00 -16.23 -6.37
N GLU A 245 -9.22 -16.27 -6.91
CA GLU A 245 -10.30 -15.36 -6.54
C GLU A 245 -11.07 -15.96 -5.38
N LEU A 246 -11.19 -15.20 -4.31
CA LEU A 246 -11.87 -15.58 -3.09
C LEU A 246 -13.31 -15.04 -3.07
N ALA A 247 -14.16 -15.68 -2.29
CA ALA A 247 -15.44 -15.09 -1.91
C ALA A 247 -15.21 -13.77 -1.16
N PRO A 248 -16.11 -12.78 -1.27
CA PRO A 248 -16.01 -11.53 -0.53
C PRO A 248 -15.74 -11.75 0.96
N SER A 249 -14.94 -10.87 1.56
CA SER A 249 -14.54 -10.99 2.97
C SER A 249 -15.73 -11.08 3.95
N ALA A 250 -16.87 -10.46 3.59
CA ALA A 250 -18.11 -10.52 4.38
C ALA A 250 -18.76 -11.91 4.40
N GLU A 251 -18.48 -12.78 3.41
CA GLU A 251 -19.07 -14.12 3.26
C GLU A 251 -18.20 -15.24 3.85
N ARG A 252 -16.95 -14.96 4.20
CA ARG A 252 -15.96 -15.95 4.67
C ARG A 252 -15.49 -15.67 6.10
N ASP A 253 -15.16 -16.71 6.83
CA ASP A 253 -14.62 -16.60 8.20
C ASP A 253 -13.10 -16.68 8.24
N ILE A 254 -12.47 -17.12 7.13
CA ILE A 254 -11.01 -17.21 6.98
C ILE A 254 -10.46 -15.96 6.28
N SER A 255 -9.38 -15.39 6.81
CA SER A 255 -8.73 -14.23 6.21
C SER A 255 -7.88 -14.60 4.99
N SER A 256 -7.72 -13.64 4.06
CA SER A 256 -6.84 -13.82 2.90
C SER A 256 -5.39 -14.09 3.29
N ASN A 257 -4.92 -13.48 4.37
CA ASN A 257 -3.58 -13.71 4.90
C ASN A 257 -3.39 -15.14 5.42
N GLU A 258 -4.40 -15.70 6.09
CA GLU A 258 -4.36 -17.08 6.57
C GLU A 258 -4.37 -18.08 5.41
N ILE A 259 -5.13 -17.80 4.34
CA ILE A 259 -5.13 -18.59 3.11
C ILE A 259 -3.74 -18.60 2.48
N VAL A 260 -3.12 -17.43 2.35
CA VAL A 260 -1.76 -17.28 1.83
C VAL A 260 -0.74 -18.01 2.68
N ARG A 261 -0.82 -17.90 4.00
CA ARG A 261 0.09 -18.61 4.92
C ARG A 261 0.02 -20.13 4.72
N ARG A 262 -1.18 -20.70 4.71
CA ARG A 262 -1.40 -22.13 4.48
C ARG A 262 -0.94 -22.58 3.10
N TRP A 263 -1.20 -21.78 2.08
CA TRP A 263 -0.75 -22.08 0.72
C TRP A 263 0.78 -22.10 0.62
N ARG A 264 1.45 -21.10 1.20
CA ARG A 264 2.91 -21.04 1.31
C ARG A 264 3.49 -22.28 2.02
N GLU A 265 2.90 -22.68 3.13
CA GLU A 265 3.32 -23.88 3.89
C GLU A 265 3.17 -25.18 3.08
N GLN A 266 2.15 -25.28 2.23
CA GLN A 266 1.94 -26.45 1.37
C GLN A 266 2.89 -26.47 0.16
N VAL A 267 3.10 -25.33 -0.50
CA VAL A 267 4.02 -25.24 -1.65
C VAL A 267 5.47 -25.43 -1.21
N LYS A 268 5.82 -24.94 -0.02
CA LYS A 268 7.17 -24.93 0.56
C LYS A 268 8.16 -24.18 -0.33
N SER A 269 8.93 -24.90 -1.16
CA SER A 269 9.90 -24.33 -2.08
C SER A 269 9.72 -24.89 -3.49
N ILE A 270 10.07 -24.11 -4.48
CA ILE A 270 10.18 -24.52 -5.86
C ILE A 270 11.67 -24.71 -6.16
N PRO A 271 12.10 -25.86 -6.66
CA PRO A 271 13.49 -26.07 -7.01
C PRO A 271 14.00 -24.99 -7.96
N SER A 272 15.17 -24.46 -7.66
CA SER A 272 15.83 -23.42 -8.44
C SER A 272 15.09 -22.08 -8.54
N ALA A 273 13.98 -21.86 -7.84
CA ALA A 273 13.32 -20.55 -7.85
C ALA A 273 14.25 -19.49 -7.26
N VAL A 274 14.39 -18.40 -8.00
CA VAL A 274 15.11 -17.21 -7.56
C VAL A 274 14.22 -16.38 -6.66
N GLU A 275 12.92 -16.40 -6.94
CA GLU A 275 11.90 -15.71 -6.16
C GLU A 275 10.61 -16.52 -6.14
N LEU A 276 9.97 -16.59 -4.99
CA LEU A 276 8.63 -17.14 -4.81
C LEU A 276 7.92 -16.26 -3.77
N THR A 277 6.92 -15.52 -4.22
CA THR A 277 6.21 -14.53 -3.40
C THR A 277 4.72 -14.85 -3.36
N PHE A 278 4.12 -14.71 -2.18
CA PHE A 278 2.69 -14.88 -1.98
C PHE A 278 2.08 -13.57 -1.49
N ILE A 279 1.04 -13.09 -2.15
CA ILE A 279 0.44 -11.77 -1.92
C ILE A 279 -1.05 -11.93 -1.61
N ALA A 280 -1.50 -11.29 -0.54
CA ALA A 280 -2.90 -11.27 -0.09
C ALA A 280 -3.42 -9.83 0.12
N GLN A 281 -2.91 -8.84 -0.58
CA GLN A 281 -3.29 -7.45 -0.35
C GLN A 281 -4.07 -6.86 -1.53
N ALA A 282 -5.21 -6.23 -1.21
CA ALA A 282 -6.10 -5.66 -2.22
C ALA A 282 -5.59 -4.33 -2.82
N ALA A 283 -4.80 -3.54 -2.07
CA ALA A 283 -4.27 -2.26 -2.54
C ALA A 283 -3.13 -1.74 -1.64
N GLY A 284 -2.12 -1.16 -2.25
CA GLY A 284 -1.25 -0.17 -1.62
C GLY A 284 -0.15 -0.65 -0.69
N GLY A 285 0.04 -1.95 -0.50
CA GLY A 285 1.16 -2.46 0.28
C GLY A 285 2.36 -2.77 -0.62
N GLY A 286 3.35 -1.90 -0.67
CA GLY A 286 4.70 -2.29 -1.09
C GLY A 286 5.30 -3.27 -0.08
N ASN A 287 6.47 -3.84 -0.40
CA ASN A 287 7.19 -4.66 0.56
C ASN A 287 7.49 -3.87 1.84
N ALA A 288 7.38 -4.51 2.99
CA ALA A 288 7.64 -3.87 4.28
C ALA A 288 9.07 -3.30 4.38
N ILE A 289 10.01 -3.94 3.71
CA ILE A 289 11.38 -3.48 3.54
C ILE A 289 11.66 -3.35 2.05
N ASP A 290 12.02 -2.16 1.63
CA ASP A 290 12.39 -1.83 0.27
C ASP A 290 13.56 -0.86 0.30
N LEU A 291 14.72 -1.36 -0.02
CA LEU A 291 15.97 -0.65 0.13
C LEU A 291 16.74 -0.61 -1.20
N LEU A 292 17.06 0.57 -1.65
CA LEU A 292 17.93 0.78 -2.79
C LEU A 292 19.37 1.04 -2.30
N LEU A 293 20.28 0.15 -2.66
CA LEU A 293 21.72 0.34 -2.50
C LEU A 293 22.28 0.97 -3.77
N VAL A 294 23.16 1.97 -3.62
CA VAL A 294 23.76 2.70 -4.73
C VAL A 294 25.27 2.80 -4.49
N GLY A 295 26.05 2.39 -5.49
CA GLY A 295 27.51 2.40 -5.40
C GLY A 295 28.20 2.50 -6.76
N LYS A 296 29.48 2.86 -6.75
CA LYS A 296 30.30 2.90 -7.97
C LYS A 296 30.90 1.54 -8.30
N ASP A 297 31.39 0.82 -7.28
CA ASP A 297 31.98 -0.51 -7.43
C ASP A 297 30.90 -1.59 -7.33
N GLN A 298 30.80 -2.42 -8.36
CA GLN A 298 29.83 -3.51 -8.42
C GLN A 298 30.13 -4.62 -7.40
N LYS A 299 31.40 -4.91 -7.13
CA LYS A 299 31.78 -5.98 -6.20
C LYS A 299 31.42 -5.59 -4.77
N GLU A 300 31.76 -4.35 -4.38
CA GLU A 300 31.40 -3.80 -3.08
C GLU A 300 29.87 -3.73 -2.89
N LEU A 301 29.16 -3.27 -3.93
CA LEU A 301 27.71 -3.19 -3.93
C LEU A 301 27.05 -4.56 -3.79
N ARG A 302 27.56 -5.60 -4.46
CA ARG A 302 27.07 -6.98 -4.34
C ARG A 302 27.35 -7.54 -2.94
N ALA A 303 28.56 -7.35 -2.41
CA ALA A 303 28.93 -7.79 -1.08
C ALA A 303 28.05 -7.12 0.01
N ALA A 304 27.73 -5.85 -0.17
CA ALA A 304 26.80 -5.12 0.70
C ALA A 304 25.38 -5.68 0.61
N ALA A 305 24.91 -6.05 -0.58
CA ALA A 305 23.61 -6.66 -0.77
C ALA A 305 23.52 -8.05 -0.13
N ASP A 306 24.55 -8.88 -0.29
CA ASP A 306 24.62 -10.22 0.32
C ASP A 306 24.63 -10.13 1.85
N PHE A 307 25.41 -9.19 2.42
CA PHE A 307 25.43 -8.91 3.85
C PHE A 307 24.03 -8.54 4.39
N LEU A 308 23.31 -7.67 3.70
CA LEU A 308 21.96 -7.27 4.15
C LEU A 308 20.95 -8.39 4.00
N ARG A 309 21.05 -9.23 2.98
CA ARG A 309 20.21 -10.42 2.84
C ARG A 309 20.40 -11.38 4.01
N GLU A 310 21.66 -11.72 4.34
CA GLU A 310 21.99 -12.58 5.47
C GLU A 310 21.43 -12.01 6.79
N LYS A 311 21.55 -10.70 7.00
CA LYS A 311 20.96 -10.04 8.17
C LYS A 311 19.44 -10.14 8.17
N LEU A 312 18.77 -9.90 7.04
CA LEU A 312 17.31 -10.01 6.94
C LEU A 312 16.82 -11.43 7.20
N GLU A 313 17.53 -12.45 6.73
CA GLU A 313 17.24 -13.86 7.01
C GLU A 313 17.31 -14.20 8.52
N SER A 314 18.11 -13.46 9.29
CA SER A 314 18.23 -13.65 10.73
C SER A 314 17.09 -13.05 11.56
N TYR A 315 16.26 -12.18 10.99
CA TYR A 315 15.14 -11.57 11.71
C TYR A 315 13.89 -12.44 11.66
N ILE A 316 13.31 -12.72 12.83
CA ILE A 316 12.10 -13.52 12.96
C ILE A 316 10.93 -12.81 12.25
N GLY A 317 10.22 -13.56 11.42
CA GLY A 317 9.04 -13.08 10.69
C GLY A 317 9.35 -12.36 9.38
N VAL A 318 10.62 -12.21 8.98
CA VAL A 318 10.97 -11.69 7.65
C VAL A 318 10.83 -12.80 6.63
N ILE A 319 10.13 -12.50 5.54
CA ILE A 319 9.80 -13.44 4.44
C ILE A 319 10.04 -12.76 3.09
N ASP A 320 10.05 -13.55 2.02
CA ASP A 320 10.11 -13.09 0.62
C ASP A 320 11.31 -12.14 0.35
N ILE A 321 12.48 -12.50 0.91
CA ILE A 321 13.71 -11.72 0.71
C ILE A 321 14.20 -11.90 -0.71
N ALA A 322 14.30 -10.80 -1.45
CA ALA A 322 14.75 -10.78 -2.83
C ALA A 322 15.69 -9.61 -3.11
N ASP A 323 16.52 -9.74 -4.12
CA ASP A 323 17.32 -8.64 -4.65
C ASP A 323 17.17 -8.52 -6.17
N SER A 324 17.51 -7.35 -6.71
CA SER A 324 17.36 -7.06 -8.14
C SER A 324 18.59 -7.39 -8.98
N ASP A 325 19.69 -7.83 -8.36
CA ASP A 325 20.92 -8.20 -9.09
C ASP A 325 20.90 -9.70 -9.42
N ARG A 326 20.07 -10.04 -10.41
CA ARG A 326 19.89 -11.41 -10.86
C ARG A 326 21.04 -11.86 -11.74
N PRO A 327 21.57 -13.08 -11.54
CA PRO A 327 22.50 -13.66 -12.50
C PRO A 327 21.80 -13.88 -13.83
N GLY A 328 22.37 -13.35 -14.90
CA GLY A 328 21.84 -13.53 -16.24
C GLY A 328 22.10 -14.93 -16.80
N LYS A 329 21.82 -15.11 -18.08
CA LYS A 329 22.05 -16.35 -18.80
C LYS A 329 23.53 -16.70 -18.80
N ARG A 330 23.81 -18.01 -18.87
CA ARG A 330 25.15 -18.50 -19.19
C ARG A 330 25.50 -18.07 -20.62
N GLU A 331 26.65 -17.46 -20.79
CA GLU A 331 27.16 -16.94 -22.05
C GLU A 331 28.48 -17.63 -22.39
N LEU A 332 28.63 -18.08 -23.62
CA LEU A 332 29.90 -18.50 -24.17
C LEU A 332 30.50 -17.31 -24.91
N ILE A 333 31.60 -16.78 -24.42
CA ILE A 333 32.31 -15.64 -24.99
C ILE A 333 33.50 -16.13 -25.76
N PHE A 334 33.57 -15.78 -27.04
CA PHE A 334 34.75 -16.00 -27.85
C PHE A 334 35.77 -14.92 -27.56
N GLU A 335 36.86 -15.25 -26.85
CA GLU A 335 37.91 -14.30 -26.49
C GLU A 335 38.83 -13.99 -27.67
N GLY A 336 38.97 -14.94 -28.63
CA GLY A 336 39.78 -14.76 -29.81
C GLY A 336 39.95 -16.05 -30.61
N LEU A 337 40.68 -15.94 -31.71
CA LEU A 337 41.08 -17.09 -32.51
C LEU A 337 42.35 -17.74 -31.93
N THR A 338 42.37 -19.08 -31.95
CA THR A 338 43.58 -19.85 -31.70
C THR A 338 44.64 -19.64 -32.80
N ALA A 339 45.83 -20.22 -32.67
CA ALA A 339 46.83 -20.22 -33.69
C ALA A 339 46.36 -20.95 -34.97
N GLU A 340 45.66 -22.10 -34.76
CA GLU A 340 45.08 -22.91 -35.84
C GLU A 340 43.97 -22.15 -36.58
N GLY A 341 43.12 -21.42 -35.86
CA GLY A 341 42.07 -20.59 -36.46
C GLY A 341 42.64 -19.49 -37.36
N ARG A 342 43.72 -18.85 -36.94
CA ARG A 342 44.41 -17.85 -37.73
C ARG A 342 45.11 -18.47 -38.94
N ALA A 343 45.76 -19.62 -38.79
CA ALA A 343 46.40 -20.34 -39.86
C ALA A 343 45.42 -20.84 -40.93
N ALA A 344 44.18 -21.17 -40.52
CA ALA A 344 43.07 -21.51 -41.41
C ALA A 344 42.49 -20.30 -42.18
N GLY A 345 43.04 -19.08 -42.01
CA GLY A 345 42.58 -17.86 -42.68
C GLY A 345 41.26 -17.29 -42.21
N LEU A 346 40.75 -17.74 -41.03
CA LEU A 346 39.50 -17.25 -40.49
C LEU A 346 39.70 -15.92 -39.76
N ARG A 347 38.65 -15.10 -39.78
CA ARG A 347 38.48 -13.93 -38.92
C ARG A 347 37.44 -14.24 -37.86
N LEU A 348 37.51 -13.59 -36.71
CA LEU A 348 36.52 -13.78 -35.63
C LEU A 348 35.08 -13.50 -36.10
N GLY A 349 34.91 -12.49 -37.01
CA GLY A 349 33.61 -12.21 -37.61
C GLY A 349 33.07 -13.35 -38.48
N ASP A 350 33.93 -14.08 -39.20
CA ASP A 350 33.52 -15.22 -40.03
C ASP A 350 33.04 -16.38 -39.17
N VAL A 351 33.72 -16.63 -38.06
CA VAL A 351 33.31 -17.61 -37.06
C VAL A 351 31.97 -17.23 -36.45
N ALA A 352 31.82 -15.98 -35.98
CA ALA A 352 30.58 -15.48 -35.40
C ALA A 352 29.41 -15.56 -36.38
N ALA A 353 29.63 -15.26 -37.65
CA ALA A 353 28.60 -15.37 -38.69
C ALA A 353 28.16 -16.82 -38.91
N GLN A 354 29.10 -17.77 -38.97
CA GLN A 354 28.76 -19.19 -39.16
C GLN A 354 28.00 -19.76 -37.96
N VAL A 355 28.44 -19.44 -36.73
CA VAL A 355 27.74 -19.84 -35.49
C VAL A 355 26.32 -19.25 -35.43
N ARG A 356 26.20 -17.96 -35.74
CA ARG A 356 24.88 -17.30 -35.75
C ARG A 356 23.94 -17.96 -36.78
N ARG A 357 24.43 -18.24 -37.99
CA ARG A 357 23.62 -18.88 -39.04
C ARG A 357 23.17 -20.29 -38.63
N ALA A 358 24.04 -21.04 -37.99
CA ALA A 358 23.70 -22.39 -37.52
C ALA A 358 22.65 -22.41 -36.40
N PHE A 359 22.84 -21.61 -35.37
CA PHE A 359 22.01 -21.67 -34.14
C PHE A 359 20.81 -20.70 -34.19
N TYR A 360 21.02 -19.43 -34.57
CA TYR A 360 19.93 -18.47 -34.71
C TYR A 360 19.17 -18.66 -36.01
N GLY A 361 19.92 -18.86 -37.08
CA GLY A 361 19.44 -18.98 -38.44
C GLY A 361 19.83 -17.81 -39.34
N ASP A 362 19.72 -18.07 -40.66
CA ASP A 362 19.88 -17.08 -41.73
C ASP A 362 18.54 -16.85 -42.41
N GLU A 363 18.12 -15.61 -42.55
CA GLU A 363 16.90 -15.24 -43.26
C GLU A 363 17.18 -15.27 -44.76
N VAL A 364 16.72 -16.33 -45.42
CA VAL A 364 16.97 -16.55 -46.86
C VAL A 364 15.99 -15.77 -47.71
N GLN A 365 14.73 -15.67 -47.26
CA GLN A 365 13.67 -15.02 -48.00
C GLN A 365 12.62 -14.48 -47.06
N ARG A 366 11.97 -13.41 -47.48
CA ARG A 366 10.83 -12.80 -46.78
C ARG A 366 9.68 -12.68 -47.79
N LEU A 367 8.54 -13.24 -47.42
CA LEU A 367 7.36 -13.33 -48.26
C LEU A 367 6.20 -12.60 -47.58
N GLN A 368 5.54 -11.72 -48.33
CA GLN A 368 4.29 -11.14 -47.89
C GLN A 368 3.13 -12.06 -48.24
N ARG A 369 2.34 -12.52 -47.27
CA ARG A 369 1.12 -13.30 -47.48
C ARG A 369 -0.07 -12.59 -46.83
N GLY A 370 -0.82 -11.84 -47.63
CA GLY A 370 -1.89 -11.01 -47.11
C GLY A 370 -1.32 -9.91 -46.21
N TYR A 371 -1.75 -9.91 -44.95
CA TYR A 371 -1.26 -8.98 -43.91
C TYR A 371 -0.05 -9.52 -43.15
N ASP A 372 0.32 -10.80 -43.31
CA ASP A 372 1.39 -11.44 -42.56
C ASP A 372 2.70 -11.44 -43.34
N GLU A 373 3.79 -11.09 -42.65
CA GLU A 373 5.16 -11.17 -43.17
C GLU A 373 5.76 -12.53 -42.74
N VAL A 374 5.97 -13.42 -43.71
CA VAL A 374 6.54 -14.75 -43.49
C VAL A 374 8.03 -14.75 -43.78
N LYS A 375 8.84 -15.05 -42.74
CA LYS A 375 10.30 -15.18 -42.86
C LYS A 375 10.68 -16.63 -43.11
N VAL A 376 11.43 -16.89 -44.12
CA VAL A 376 12.02 -18.21 -44.39
C VAL A 376 13.41 -18.24 -43.75
N MET A 377 13.55 -19.03 -42.69
CA MET A 377 14.78 -19.14 -41.90
C MET A 377 15.42 -20.51 -42.11
N VAL A 378 16.73 -20.53 -42.38
CA VAL A 378 17.54 -21.76 -42.43
C VAL A 378 18.43 -21.81 -41.21
N ARG A 379 18.33 -22.89 -40.44
CA ARG A 379 19.09 -23.12 -39.20
C ARG A 379 19.21 -24.60 -38.91
N TYR A 380 20.05 -24.95 -37.95
CA TYR A 380 20.13 -26.34 -37.46
C TYR A 380 18.80 -26.84 -36.90
N PRO A 381 18.49 -28.14 -36.95
CA PRO A 381 17.33 -28.75 -36.28
C PRO A 381 17.30 -28.40 -34.81
N GLU A 382 16.11 -28.43 -34.20
CA GLU A 382 15.91 -28.02 -32.80
C GLU A 382 16.79 -28.82 -31.84
N GLY A 383 16.82 -30.14 -31.97
CA GLY A 383 17.64 -31.01 -31.11
C GLY A 383 19.15 -30.75 -31.20
N GLU A 384 19.64 -30.25 -32.33
CA GLU A 384 21.05 -29.86 -32.47
C GLU A 384 21.39 -28.46 -31.90
N ARG A 385 20.35 -27.67 -31.56
CA ARG A 385 20.51 -26.32 -31.01
C ARG A 385 20.30 -26.22 -29.51
N GLU A 386 19.82 -27.30 -28.86
CA GLU A 386 19.46 -27.31 -27.44
C GLU A 386 20.61 -27.67 -26.52
N SER A 387 21.68 -28.28 -27.03
CA SER A 387 22.80 -28.76 -26.23
C SER A 387 24.08 -27.97 -26.47
N VAL A 388 24.79 -27.62 -25.37
CA VAL A 388 26.14 -27.04 -25.44
C VAL A 388 27.12 -28.02 -26.10
N GLU A 389 26.93 -29.33 -25.93
CA GLU A 389 27.74 -30.35 -26.54
C GLU A 389 27.67 -30.30 -28.08
N ASN A 390 26.48 -30.14 -28.63
CA ASN A 390 26.31 -29.95 -30.08
C ASN A 390 26.98 -28.67 -30.59
N PHE A 391 27.02 -27.66 -29.78
CA PHE A 391 27.74 -26.43 -30.07
C PHE A 391 29.28 -26.68 -30.12
N GLU A 392 29.82 -27.45 -29.19
CA GLU A 392 31.24 -27.79 -29.14
C GLU A 392 31.65 -28.70 -30.31
N GLN A 393 30.76 -29.56 -30.81
CA GLN A 393 30.99 -30.43 -31.96
C GLN A 393 30.79 -29.74 -33.31
N MET A 394 30.33 -28.50 -33.35
CA MET A 394 30.11 -27.73 -34.59
C MET A 394 31.41 -27.63 -35.40
N LYS A 395 31.30 -27.87 -36.70
CA LYS A 395 32.41 -27.71 -37.67
C LYS A 395 32.25 -26.42 -38.46
N LEU A 396 33.28 -25.63 -38.47
CA LEU A 396 33.38 -24.40 -39.30
C LEU A 396 33.91 -24.72 -40.67
N ARG A 397 33.34 -24.10 -41.69
CA ARG A 397 33.81 -24.17 -43.06
C ARG A 397 34.99 -23.21 -43.27
N THR A 398 36.09 -23.75 -43.78
CA THR A 398 37.26 -22.95 -44.16
C THR A 398 37.67 -23.32 -45.60
N PRO A 399 38.51 -22.54 -46.26
CA PRO A 399 39.04 -22.86 -47.61
C PRO A 399 39.76 -24.17 -47.65
N GLN A 400 40.35 -24.65 -46.56
CA GLN A 400 41.10 -25.89 -46.46
C GLN A 400 40.23 -27.09 -45.99
N GLY A 401 38.95 -26.91 -45.70
CA GLY A 401 38.05 -27.95 -45.22
C GLY A 401 37.30 -27.59 -43.95
N ASN A 402 36.66 -28.56 -43.31
CA ASN A 402 35.89 -28.32 -42.09
C ASN A 402 36.77 -28.53 -40.87
N ILE A 403 36.79 -27.54 -39.96
CA ILE A 403 37.57 -27.55 -38.72
C ILE A 403 36.59 -27.46 -37.52
N PRO A 404 36.77 -28.22 -36.43
CA PRO A 404 35.94 -28.07 -35.23
C PRO A 404 36.03 -26.68 -34.65
N LEU A 405 34.89 -26.14 -34.21
CA LEU A 405 34.77 -24.79 -33.63
C LEU A 405 35.75 -24.54 -32.47
N MET A 406 35.83 -25.51 -31.53
CA MET A 406 36.67 -25.38 -30.33
C MET A 406 38.19 -25.47 -30.63
N GLN A 407 38.61 -25.93 -31.81
CA GLN A 407 40.01 -25.79 -32.25
C GLN A 407 40.33 -24.40 -32.79
N VAL A 408 39.31 -23.67 -33.24
CA VAL A 408 39.48 -22.38 -33.93
C VAL A 408 39.37 -21.20 -32.95
N VAL A 409 38.57 -21.35 -31.87
CA VAL A 409 38.32 -20.26 -30.93
C VAL A 409 38.67 -20.64 -29.51
N THR A 410 39.10 -19.66 -28.73
CA THR A 410 39.17 -19.75 -27.29
C THR A 410 37.83 -19.28 -26.73
N ALA A 411 37.06 -20.19 -26.17
CA ALA A 411 35.76 -19.88 -25.58
C ALA A 411 35.84 -19.94 -24.05
N ARG A 412 35.21 -18.98 -23.42
CA ARG A 412 35.08 -18.91 -21.97
C ARG A 412 33.60 -18.83 -21.56
N GLU A 413 33.21 -19.66 -20.63
CA GLU A 413 31.89 -19.55 -20.02
C GLU A 413 31.87 -18.43 -18.97
N ARG A 414 30.87 -17.60 -19.06
CA ARG A 414 30.61 -16.51 -18.11
C ARG A 414 29.10 -16.38 -17.89
N ARG A 415 28.69 -15.85 -16.74
CA ARG A 415 27.35 -15.32 -16.56
C ARG A 415 27.37 -13.81 -16.69
N GLY A 416 26.62 -13.29 -17.63
CA GLY A 416 26.39 -11.85 -17.78
C GLY A 416 25.42 -11.34 -16.70
N PRO A 417 25.31 -10.03 -16.53
CA PRO A 417 24.23 -9.45 -15.74
C PRO A 417 22.91 -9.59 -16.51
N ASP A 418 21.81 -9.91 -15.83
CA ASP A 418 20.48 -9.92 -16.46
C ASP A 418 20.00 -8.50 -16.75
N THR A 419 19.97 -7.67 -15.74
CA THR A 419 19.54 -6.28 -15.81
C THR A 419 20.52 -5.40 -15.02
N ILE A 420 21.00 -4.34 -15.64
CA ILE A 420 21.82 -3.34 -14.96
C ILE A 420 20.94 -2.16 -14.55
N ARG A 421 20.61 -2.10 -13.25
CA ARG A 421 19.88 -0.96 -12.69
C ARG A 421 20.84 0.16 -12.34
N ARG A 422 20.41 1.40 -12.58
CA ARG A 422 21.14 2.60 -12.21
C ARG A 422 20.22 3.62 -11.56
N SER A 423 20.71 4.25 -10.52
CA SER A 423 20.08 5.40 -9.88
C SER A 423 21.12 6.51 -9.78
N GLN A 424 20.78 7.73 -10.19
CA GLN A 424 21.68 8.88 -10.17
C GLN A 424 23.05 8.61 -10.85
N ARG A 425 23.04 7.93 -11.99
CA ARG A 425 24.24 7.55 -12.78
C ARG A 425 25.17 6.52 -12.11
N LYS A 426 24.88 6.05 -10.89
CA LYS A 426 25.60 4.98 -10.19
C LYS A 426 24.86 3.65 -10.38
N ARG A 427 25.53 2.51 -10.21
CA ARG A 427 24.88 1.21 -10.16
C ARG A 427 24.01 1.11 -8.91
N ALA A 428 22.90 0.38 -9.01
CA ALA A 428 21.97 0.22 -7.93
C ALA A 428 21.51 -1.24 -7.82
N ILE A 429 21.39 -1.72 -6.58
CA ILE A 429 20.76 -3.01 -6.24
C ILE A 429 19.60 -2.70 -5.30
N ARG A 430 18.41 -3.18 -5.64
CA ARG A 430 17.23 -3.07 -4.78
C ARG A 430 17.07 -4.35 -3.99
N ILE A 431 16.92 -4.24 -2.69
CA ILE A 431 16.65 -5.36 -1.78
C ILE A 431 15.24 -5.17 -1.26
N THR A 432 14.43 -6.21 -1.39
CA THR A 432 13.05 -6.23 -0.91
C THR A 432 12.86 -7.39 0.05
N ALA A 433 12.03 -7.18 1.07
CA ALA A 433 11.57 -8.23 1.96
C ALA A 433 10.20 -7.86 2.53
N ASP A 434 9.40 -8.87 2.84
CA ASP A 434 8.15 -8.66 3.55
C ASP A 434 8.23 -9.19 4.99
N VAL A 435 7.24 -8.86 5.80
CA VAL A 435 7.17 -9.29 7.20
C VAL A 435 5.84 -9.98 7.44
N ASP A 436 5.89 -11.20 7.92
CA ASP A 436 4.71 -11.91 8.41
C ASP A 436 4.18 -11.19 9.66
N ARG A 437 3.12 -10.42 9.47
CA ARG A 437 2.53 -9.57 10.52
C ARG A 437 1.83 -10.37 11.62
N SER A 438 1.58 -11.67 11.40
CA SER A 438 1.10 -12.57 12.45
C SER A 438 2.19 -12.91 13.47
N VAL A 439 3.47 -12.84 13.05
CA VAL A 439 4.64 -13.19 13.84
C VAL A 439 5.37 -11.95 14.37
N ALA A 440 5.49 -10.90 13.55
CA ALA A 440 6.27 -9.70 13.90
C ALA A 440 5.60 -8.41 13.41
N ASN A 441 5.88 -7.30 14.08
CA ASN A 441 5.45 -5.98 13.61
C ASN A 441 6.45 -5.42 12.61
N SER A 442 6.01 -5.07 11.40
CA SER A 442 6.87 -4.55 10.32
C SER A 442 7.67 -3.32 10.75
N ASN A 443 7.06 -2.38 11.49
CA ASN A 443 7.75 -1.18 11.96
C ASN A 443 8.88 -1.49 12.95
N ASP A 444 8.70 -2.51 13.80
CA ASP A 444 9.74 -2.92 14.75
C ASP A 444 10.90 -3.62 14.06
N VAL A 445 10.60 -4.50 13.10
CA VAL A 445 11.63 -5.14 12.26
C VAL A 445 12.44 -4.08 11.51
N VAL A 446 11.76 -3.13 10.84
CA VAL A 446 12.43 -2.05 10.12
C VAL A 446 13.26 -1.16 11.05
N LYS A 447 12.77 -0.85 12.25
CA LYS A 447 13.52 -0.06 13.24
C LYS A 447 14.79 -0.78 13.69
N ARG A 448 14.71 -2.08 13.99
CA ARG A 448 15.88 -2.90 14.33
C ARG A 448 16.84 -2.99 13.17
N PHE A 449 16.35 -3.24 11.97
CA PHE A 449 17.13 -3.28 10.74
C PHE A 449 17.91 -1.96 10.52
N LYS A 450 17.26 -0.81 10.75
CA LYS A 450 17.91 0.51 10.66
C LYS A 450 19.01 0.69 11.70
N SER A 451 18.76 0.31 12.95
CA SER A 451 19.71 0.53 14.04
C SER A 451 20.88 -0.46 14.06
N GLU A 452 20.67 -1.69 13.61
CA GLU A 452 21.67 -2.77 13.64
C GLU A 452 22.36 -2.91 12.27
N ALA A 453 21.61 -3.39 11.27
CA ALA A 453 22.18 -3.76 9.97
C ALA A 453 22.69 -2.57 9.14
N LEU A 454 21.93 -1.46 9.09
CA LEU A 454 22.37 -0.29 8.31
C LEU A 454 23.49 0.50 8.98
N SER A 455 23.55 0.48 10.31
CA SER A 455 24.70 1.08 11.04
C SER A 455 25.97 0.29 10.78
N GLU A 456 25.91 -1.04 10.76
CA GLU A 456 27.03 -1.92 10.43
C GLU A 456 27.43 -1.80 8.94
N LEU A 457 26.43 -1.69 8.04
CA LEU A 457 26.65 -1.46 6.61
C LEU A 457 27.50 -0.20 6.36
N ALA A 458 27.09 0.92 6.98
CA ALA A 458 27.77 2.21 6.81
C ALA A 458 29.23 2.18 7.32
N GLY A 459 29.52 1.39 8.36
CA GLY A 459 30.87 1.18 8.85
C GLY A 459 31.74 0.28 7.96
N ARG A 460 31.12 -0.72 7.30
CA ARG A 460 31.83 -1.77 6.55
C ARG A 460 32.00 -1.44 5.06
N PHE A 461 31.03 -0.76 4.46
CA PHE A 461 30.95 -0.47 3.01
C PHE A 461 30.84 1.04 2.77
N GLN A 462 31.95 1.75 2.85
CA GLN A 462 31.97 3.22 2.75
C GLN A 462 31.61 3.77 1.36
N GLY A 463 31.75 2.93 0.30
CA GLY A 463 31.39 3.27 -1.08
C GLY A 463 29.91 3.05 -1.44
N VAL A 464 29.12 2.53 -0.50
CA VAL A 464 27.72 2.18 -0.75
C VAL A 464 26.77 3.12 0.03
N GLU A 465 25.94 3.83 -0.72
CA GLU A 465 24.85 4.65 -0.16
C GLU A 465 23.56 3.81 -0.15
N TYR A 466 22.69 4.05 0.81
CA TYR A 466 21.38 3.40 0.86
C TYR A 466 20.24 4.39 0.94
N ARG A 467 19.09 4.01 0.40
CA ARG A 467 17.85 4.79 0.46
C ARG A 467 16.67 3.84 0.62
N PHE A 468 15.78 4.16 1.57
CA PHE A 468 14.48 3.49 1.62
C PHE A 468 13.59 3.96 0.48
N GLU A 469 12.93 3.02 -0.15
CA GLU A 469 11.88 3.23 -1.16
C GLU A 469 10.58 2.56 -0.69
N GLY A 470 9.55 2.56 -1.54
CA GLY A 470 8.27 1.92 -1.24
C GLY A 470 7.55 2.47 -0.02
N GLU A 471 6.85 1.58 0.72
CA GLU A 471 5.98 1.95 1.84
C GLU A 471 6.68 2.81 2.90
N GLN A 472 7.93 2.52 3.23
CA GLN A 472 8.69 3.25 4.26
C GLN A 472 9.01 4.69 3.86
N SER A 473 9.34 4.91 2.59
CA SER A 473 9.58 6.26 2.06
C SER A 473 8.28 7.06 2.00
N ASP A 474 7.23 6.45 1.48
CA ASP A 474 5.91 7.07 1.35
C ASP A 474 5.33 7.41 2.73
N GLN A 475 5.53 6.53 3.73
CA GLN A 475 5.13 6.77 5.10
C GLN A 475 5.85 7.98 5.70
N ALA A 476 7.18 8.01 5.60
CA ALA A 476 7.98 9.10 6.17
C ALA A 476 7.62 10.46 5.55
N GLU A 477 7.47 10.49 4.23
CA GLU A 477 7.09 11.70 3.50
C GLU A 477 5.66 12.14 3.83
N SER A 478 4.69 11.20 3.86
CA SER A 478 3.29 11.49 4.21
C SER A 478 3.16 12.03 5.63
N VAL A 479 3.83 11.41 6.60
CA VAL A 479 3.80 11.88 8.00
C VAL A 479 4.39 13.28 8.12
N ARG A 480 5.50 13.56 7.40
CA ARG A 480 6.10 14.88 7.36
C ARG A 480 5.16 15.93 6.76
N GLN A 481 4.55 15.62 5.62
CA GLN A 481 3.63 16.54 4.92
C GLN A 481 2.36 16.81 5.74
N ILE A 482 1.75 15.77 6.33
CA ILE A 482 0.60 15.90 7.22
C ILE A 482 0.97 16.76 8.45
N GLY A 483 2.14 16.51 9.06
CA GLY A 483 2.60 17.28 10.23
C GLY A 483 2.75 18.76 9.93
N ILE A 484 3.38 19.11 8.81
CA ILE A 484 3.54 20.51 8.37
C ILE A 484 2.17 21.12 8.02
N GLY A 485 1.35 20.40 7.25
CA GLY A 485 0.02 20.85 6.86
C GLY A 485 -0.88 21.08 8.08
N PHE A 486 -0.83 20.18 9.07
CA PHE A 486 -1.59 20.29 10.31
C PHE A 486 -1.18 21.52 11.15
N LEU A 487 0.13 21.84 11.19
CA LEU A 487 0.61 23.04 11.86
C LEU A 487 0.00 24.31 11.22
N PHE A 488 0.00 24.40 9.88
CA PHE A 488 -0.65 25.51 9.18
C PHE A 488 -2.16 25.53 9.39
N ALA A 489 -2.81 24.37 9.40
CA ALA A 489 -4.24 24.28 9.70
C ALA A 489 -4.57 24.77 11.12
N LEU A 490 -3.77 24.41 12.14
CA LEU A 490 -3.95 24.91 13.49
C LEU A 490 -3.85 26.44 13.57
N ILE A 491 -2.89 27.04 12.88
CA ILE A 491 -2.74 28.50 12.81
C ILE A 491 -3.96 29.13 12.13
N ALA A 492 -4.40 28.58 11.01
CA ALA A 492 -5.57 29.09 10.29
C ALA A 492 -6.87 28.92 11.11
N MET A 493 -7.07 27.79 11.78
CA MET A 493 -8.19 27.57 12.70
C MET A 493 -8.18 28.57 13.86
N TYR A 494 -7.00 28.83 14.44
CA TYR A 494 -6.86 29.86 15.47
C TYR A 494 -7.33 31.23 14.98
N VAL A 495 -6.86 31.67 13.81
CA VAL A 495 -7.25 32.96 13.21
C VAL A 495 -8.76 33.00 12.94
N LEU A 496 -9.32 31.91 12.33
CA LEU A 496 -10.75 31.83 12.06
C LEU A 496 -11.61 31.93 13.32
N MET A 497 -11.18 31.34 14.44
CA MET A 497 -11.90 31.42 15.72
C MET A 497 -11.71 32.76 16.41
N ALA A 498 -10.55 33.43 16.28
CA ALA A 498 -10.28 34.69 16.92
C ALA A 498 -11.21 35.82 16.42
N ILE A 499 -11.64 35.77 15.14
CA ILE A 499 -12.51 36.77 14.52
C ILE A 499 -13.91 36.80 15.18
N PRO A 500 -14.69 35.69 15.21
CA PRO A 500 -16.02 35.71 15.81
C PRO A 500 -16.00 35.87 17.33
N LEU A 501 -14.97 35.33 18.00
CA LEU A 501 -14.84 35.41 19.47
C LEU A 501 -14.30 36.77 19.93
N ARG A 502 -13.77 37.60 19.03
CA ARG A 502 -13.15 38.92 19.35
C ARG A 502 -12.15 38.83 20.51
N SER A 503 -11.43 37.71 20.59
CA SER A 503 -10.51 37.39 21.69
C SER A 503 -9.36 36.54 21.17
N TYR A 504 -8.14 36.82 21.62
CA TYR A 504 -6.96 36.01 21.31
C TYR A 504 -6.79 34.83 22.27
N LEU A 505 -7.35 34.88 23.48
CA LEU A 505 -7.18 33.82 24.48
C LEU A 505 -8.24 32.73 24.36
N GLN A 506 -9.47 33.07 24.01
CA GLN A 506 -10.56 32.10 23.90
C GLN A 506 -10.30 30.99 22.86
N PRO A 507 -9.80 31.28 21.64
CA PRO A 507 -9.42 30.26 20.70
C PRO A 507 -8.39 29.26 21.25
N VAL A 508 -7.39 29.75 22.00
CA VAL A 508 -6.37 28.88 22.62
C VAL A 508 -7.02 27.92 23.63
N ILE A 509 -7.95 28.42 24.44
CA ILE A 509 -8.69 27.58 25.40
C ILE A 509 -9.50 26.51 24.66
N ILE A 510 -10.19 26.88 23.57
CA ILE A 510 -10.99 25.94 22.78
C ILE A 510 -10.06 24.90 22.12
N MET A 511 -8.97 25.33 21.51
CA MET A 511 -8.00 24.43 20.85
C MET A 511 -7.28 23.52 21.86
N SER A 512 -7.15 23.91 23.12
CA SER A 512 -6.56 23.04 24.15
C SER A 512 -7.35 21.74 24.40
N VAL A 513 -8.57 21.65 23.88
CA VAL A 513 -9.41 20.43 23.96
C VAL A 513 -9.02 19.43 22.86
N ILE A 514 -8.40 19.83 21.76
CA ILE A 514 -8.03 18.94 20.63
C ILE A 514 -7.24 17.69 21.09
N PRO A 515 -6.20 17.78 21.94
CA PRO A 515 -5.48 16.61 22.41
C PRO A 515 -6.36 15.57 23.10
N PHE A 516 -7.49 15.96 23.69
CA PHE A 516 -8.42 15.02 24.36
C PHE A 516 -9.25 14.22 23.36
N GLY A 517 -9.44 14.69 22.13
CA GLY A 517 -10.00 13.91 21.03
C GLY A 517 -9.17 12.67 20.74
N ILE A 518 -7.84 12.80 20.81
CA ILE A 518 -6.89 11.69 20.65
C ILE A 518 -7.11 10.61 21.73
N VAL A 519 -7.38 11.02 22.99
CA VAL A 519 -7.67 10.07 24.09
C VAL A 519 -8.89 9.21 23.77
N GLY A 520 -9.99 9.85 23.34
CA GLY A 520 -11.21 9.15 22.98
C GLY A 520 -11.01 8.18 21.81
N SER A 521 -10.27 8.60 20.79
CA SER A 521 -9.99 7.78 19.63
C SER A 521 -9.08 6.58 19.95
N VAL A 522 -8.00 6.79 20.71
CA VAL A 522 -7.11 5.70 21.15
C VAL A 522 -7.88 4.70 22.02
N PHE A 523 -8.70 5.16 22.94
CA PHE A 523 -9.55 4.29 23.75
C PHE A 523 -10.56 3.51 22.90
N GLY A 524 -11.16 4.15 21.89
CA GLY A 524 -12.03 3.49 20.93
C GLY A 524 -11.33 2.34 20.19
N HIS A 525 -10.08 2.54 19.73
CA HIS A 525 -9.29 1.48 19.09
C HIS A 525 -9.00 0.31 20.04
N ILE A 526 -8.71 0.59 21.31
CA ILE A 526 -8.51 -0.47 22.33
C ILE A 526 -9.78 -1.31 22.49
N VAL A 527 -10.94 -0.65 22.65
CA VAL A 527 -12.21 -1.34 22.84
C VAL A 527 -12.63 -2.15 21.62
N MET A 528 -12.38 -1.60 20.42
CA MET A 528 -12.70 -2.27 19.14
C MET A 528 -11.66 -3.32 18.73
N GLY A 529 -10.51 -3.39 19.41
CA GLY A 529 -9.41 -4.29 19.03
C GLY A 529 -8.77 -3.96 17.68
N THR A 530 -8.87 -2.70 17.23
CA THR A 530 -8.34 -2.25 15.94
C THR A 530 -7.00 -1.54 16.10
N GLU A 531 -6.18 -1.57 15.05
CA GLU A 531 -4.87 -0.94 15.05
C GLU A 531 -4.95 0.53 14.64
N LEU A 532 -4.05 1.36 15.18
CA LEU A 532 -3.94 2.76 14.76
C LEU A 532 -3.34 2.84 13.36
N SER A 533 -4.04 3.50 12.45
CA SER A 533 -3.62 3.69 11.06
C SER A 533 -3.64 5.17 10.69
N ILE A 534 -3.11 5.50 9.49
CA ILE A 534 -3.24 6.85 8.95
C ILE A 534 -4.73 7.26 8.78
N MET A 535 -5.62 6.29 8.50
CA MET A 535 -7.07 6.53 8.47
C MET A 535 -7.61 6.97 9.82
N SER A 536 -7.13 6.34 10.90
CA SER A 536 -7.49 6.74 12.26
C SER A 536 -7.06 8.17 12.56
N MET A 537 -5.86 8.56 12.09
CA MET A 537 -5.37 9.94 12.24
C MET A 537 -6.24 10.96 11.50
N CYS A 538 -6.79 10.58 10.35
CA CYS A 538 -7.76 11.41 9.63
C CYS A 538 -9.08 11.56 10.38
N GLY A 539 -9.48 10.55 11.14
CA GLY A 539 -10.67 10.59 12.01
C GLY A 539 -10.48 11.41 13.28
N PHE A 540 -9.25 11.84 13.62
CA PHE A 540 -9.00 12.75 14.77
C PHE A 540 -9.35 14.21 14.46
N VAL A 541 -9.47 14.56 13.19
CA VAL A 541 -9.86 15.88 12.68
C VAL A 541 -11.37 16.03 12.71
#